data_a21de6be11ce55353fc6d541fcf6b0de
#
_entry.id   a21de6be11ce55353fc6d541fcf6b0de
#
_cell.length_a   1.000
_cell.length_b   1.000
_cell.length_c   1.000
_cell.angle_alpha   90.00
_cell.angle_beta   90.00
_cell.angle_gamma   90.00
#
_symmetry.space_group_name_H-M   'P 1'
#
loop_
_entity.id
_entity.type
_entity.pdbx_description
1 polymer ?
#
loop_
_entity_poly.entity_id
_entity_poly.type
_entity_poly.pdbx_seq_one_letter_code
_entity_poly.pdbx_strand_id
1 'polypeptide(L)'
;MVITVYNEQITLVKLSQTKNELGDTVESQTERTIFCGVKSIGQSEFYQAAANGFKPELKFVIADYYDYDDEQEVIYQDKRYSVLRTYRSGTELEIVVHRGVNINERPQVSS
;
A
#
# COMPACT_ATOMS: atom_id res chain seq x y z
N MET A 1 0.63 -23.42 -15.35
CA MET A 1 -0.35 -22.64 -14.57
C MET A 1 0.32 -22.02 -13.36
N VAL A 2 0.11 -20.74 -13.15
CA VAL A 2 0.64 -20.06 -11.99
C VAL A 2 -0.45 -19.97 -10.93
N ILE A 3 -0.15 -20.47 -9.74
CA ILE A 3 -1.10 -20.44 -8.64
C ILE A 3 -0.61 -19.41 -7.63
N THR A 4 -1.44 -18.42 -7.33
CA THR A 4 -1.12 -17.44 -6.31
C THR A 4 -1.36 -18.04 -4.94
N VAL A 5 -0.35 -17.94 -4.07
CA VAL A 5 -0.44 -18.46 -2.72
C VAL A 5 -0.64 -17.27 -1.79
N TYR A 6 -1.71 -17.29 -1.00
CA TYR A 6 -2.08 -16.19 -0.10
C TYR A 6 -1.67 -16.56 1.32
N ASN A 7 -0.38 -16.66 1.56
CA ASN A 7 0.13 -17.12 2.86
C ASN A 7 0.94 -16.06 3.60
N GLU A 8 1.01 -14.85 3.07
CA GLU A 8 1.62 -13.73 3.76
C GLU A 8 0.55 -12.86 4.36
N GLN A 9 0.92 -12.09 5.36
CA GLN A 9 -0.03 -11.16 5.99
C GLN A 9 0.45 -9.74 5.81
N ILE A 10 -0.50 -8.86 5.48
CA ILE A 10 -0.25 -7.43 5.43
C ILE A 10 -1.32 -6.73 6.27
N THR A 11 -0.98 -5.56 6.78
CA THR A 11 -1.94 -4.72 7.48
C THR A 11 -2.24 -3.53 6.57
N LEU A 12 -3.50 -3.39 6.20
CA LEU A 12 -3.95 -2.26 5.40
C LEU A 12 -4.29 -1.12 6.34
N VAL A 13 -3.75 0.05 6.05
CA VAL A 13 -3.92 1.22 6.91
C VAL A 13 -4.68 2.28 6.15
N LYS A 14 -5.81 2.69 6.68
CA LYS A 14 -6.63 3.76 6.11
C LYS A 14 -6.54 4.97 7.01
N LEU A 15 -6.12 6.08 6.43
CA LEU A 15 -6.03 7.35 7.13
C LEU A 15 -7.27 8.17 6.82
N SER A 16 -7.87 8.74 7.86
CA SER A 16 -9.04 9.58 7.68
C SER A 16 -8.93 10.78 8.59
N GLN A 17 -9.65 11.85 8.22
CA GLN A 17 -9.71 13.06 9.01
C GLN A 17 -11.18 13.34 9.32
N THR A 18 -11.44 13.62 10.58
CA THR A 18 -12.78 13.99 11.03
C THR A 18 -12.67 15.25 11.87
N LYS A 19 -13.79 15.94 12.03
CA LYS A 19 -13.84 17.11 12.92
C LYS A 19 -14.48 16.70 14.24
N ASN A 20 -13.87 17.12 15.34
CA ASN A 20 -14.45 16.88 16.65
C ASN A 20 -15.49 17.95 16.96
N GLU A 21 -16.04 17.91 18.15
CA GLU A 21 -17.09 18.85 18.57
C GLU A 21 -16.60 20.29 18.60
N LEU A 22 -15.31 20.49 18.75
CA LEU A 22 -14.73 21.84 18.82
C LEU A 22 -14.35 22.35 17.44
N GLY A 23 -14.60 21.57 16.39
CA GLY A 23 -14.26 21.96 15.02
C GLY A 23 -12.84 21.70 14.61
N ASP A 24 -12.04 21.09 15.50
CA ASP A 24 -10.66 20.74 15.18
C ASP A 24 -10.60 19.49 14.30
N THR A 25 -9.64 19.46 13.40
CA THR A 25 -9.41 18.28 12.57
C THR A 25 -8.67 17.23 13.39
N VAL A 26 -9.25 16.05 13.44
CA VAL A 26 -8.66 14.91 14.16
C VAL A 26 -8.33 13.83 13.13
N GLU A 27 -7.09 13.38 13.12
CA GLU A 27 -6.70 12.26 12.27
C GLU A 27 -7.02 10.96 12.98
N SER A 28 -7.56 10.01 12.23
CA SER A 28 -7.79 8.68 12.73
C SER A 28 -7.21 7.68 11.75
N GLN A 29 -6.89 6.51 12.28
CA GLN A 29 -6.25 5.47 11.51
C GLN A 29 -6.98 4.16 11.76
N THR A 30 -7.37 3.50 10.68
CA THR A 30 -8.03 2.20 10.75
C THR A 30 -7.09 1.17 10.16
N GLU A 31 -6.89 0.06 10.86
CA GLU A 31 -5.99 -1.00 10.42
C GLU A 31 -6.76 -2.31 10.30
N ARG A 32 -6.47 -3.04 9.22
CA ARG A 32 -7.01 -4.37 9.00
C ARG A 32 -5.90 -5.27 8.52
N THR A 33 -5.81 -6.47 9.09
CA THR A 33 -4.82 -7.46 8.67
C THR A 33 -5.52 -8.49 7.78
N ILE A 34 -4.95 -8.73 6.60
CA ILE A 34 -5.50 -9.69 5.65
C ILE A 34 -4.37 -10.56 5.10
N PHE A 35 -4.75 -11.68 4.51
CA PHE A 35 -3.79 -12.55 3.82
C PHE A 35 -3.59 -12.08 2.40
N CYS A 36 -2.39 -12.27 1.89
CA CYS A 36 -2.05 -11.90 0.52
C CYS A 36 -0.94 -12.78 -0.01
N GLY A 37 -0.71 -12.69 -1.32
CA GLY A 37 0.49 -13.20 -1.97
C GLY A 37 1.42 -12.05 -2.24
N VAL A 38 2.71 -12.33 -2.32
CA VAL A 38 3.72 -11.31 -2.63
C VAL A 38 4.33 -11.63 -3.98
N LYS A 39 4.42 -10.63 -4.84
CA LYS A 39 4.99 -10.78 -6.17
C LYS A 39 6.10 -9.76 -6.41
N SER A 40 6.98 -10.09 -7.34
CA SER A 40 8.02 -9.17 -7.79
C SER A 40 7.43 -8.11 -8.71
N ILE A 41 8.07 -6.95 -8.73
CA ILE A 41 7.69 -5.89 -9.66
C ILE A 41 8.27 -6.21 -11.03
N GLY A 42 7.43 -6.14 -12.07
CA GLY A 42 7.87 -6.34 -13.44
C GLY A 42 8.78 -5.20 -13.88
N GLN A 43 9.69 -5.50 -14.80
CA GLN A 43 10.70 -4.54 -15.22
C GLN A 43 10.07 -3.31 -15.88
N SER A 44 9.11 -3.51 -16.77
CA SER A 44 8.47 -2.37 -17.44
C SER A 44 7.67 -1.52 -16.46
N GLU A 45 7.04 -2.17 -15.48
CA GLU A 45 6.30 -1.46 -14.44
C GLU A 45 7.23 -0.60 -13.59
N PHE A 46 8.41 -1.13 -13.28
CA PHE A 46 9.42 -0.39 -12.54
C PHE A 46 9.86 0.86 -13.31
N TYR A 47 10.15 0.71 -14.60
CA TYR A 47 10.60 1.83 -15.40
C TYR A 47 9.54 2.91 -15.56
N GLN A 48 8.27 2.52 -15.70
CA GLN A 48 7.20 3.49 -15.80
C GLN A 48 7.06 4.31 -14.53
N ALA A 49 7.15 3.65 -13.39
CA ALA A 49 7.04 4.34 -12.11
C ALA A 49 8.27 5.23 -11.87
N ALA A 50 9.46 4.75 -12.24
CA ALA A 50 10.69 5.51 -12.03
C ALA A 50 10.69 6.79 -12.85
N ALA A 51 10.07 6.77 -14.03
CA ALA A 51 9.98 7.97 -14.86
C ALA A 51 9.17 9.07 -14.16
N ASN A 52 8.31 8.71 -13.21
CA ASN A 52 7.51 9.65 -12.44
C ASN A 52 8.06 9.86 -11.03
N GLY A 53 9.28 9.42 -10.76
CA GLY A 53 9.93 9.63 -9.47
C GLY A 53 9.58 8.60 -8.41
N PHE A 54 8.91 7.52 -8.77
CA PHE A 54 8.51 6.48 -7.81
C PHE A 54 9.40 5.26 -7.96
N LYS A 55 9.58 4.54 -6.86
CA LYS A 55 10.34 3.29 -6.85
C LYS A 55 9.46 2.19 -6.27
N PRO A 56 8.67 1.50 -7.11
CA PRO A 56 7.86 0.40 -6.60
C PRO A 56 8.78 -0.69 -6.08
N GLU A 57 8.45 -1.23 -4.90
CA GLU A 57 9.30 -2.22 -4.26
C GLU A 57 8.63 -3.58 -4.21
N LEU A 58 7.34 -3.61 -3.96
CA LEU A 58 6.62 -4.87 -3.81
C LEU A 58 5.24 -4.76 -4.44
N LYS A 59 4.73 -5.91 -4.78
CA LYS A 59 3.36 -6.06 -5.26
C LYS A 59 2.68 -7.12 -4.41
N PHE A 60 1.56 -6.77 -3.82
CA PHE A 60 0.75 -7.72 -3.07
C PHE A 60 -0.48 -8.08 -3.88
N VAL A 61 -0.91 -9.33 -3.76
CA VAL A 61 -2.13 -9.79 -4.43
C VAL A 61 -3.08 -10.30 -3.36
N ILE A 62 -4.27 -9.70 -3.29
CA ILE A 62 -5.31 -10.19 -2.39
C ILE A 62 -6.36 -10.92 -3.20
N ALA A 63 -6.98 -11.94 -2.59
CA ALA A 63 -7.87 -12.84 -3.30
C ALA A 63 -9.19 -12.15 -3.68
N ASP A 64 -9.63 -11.20 -2.89
CA ASP A 64 -10.92 -10.55 -3.07
C ASP A 64 -10.75 -9.04 -3.01
N TYR A 65 -11.01 -8.38 -4.14
CA TYR A 65 -10.84 -6.93 -4.22
C TYR A 65 -11.75 -6.18 -3.24
N TYR A 66 -12.81 -6.81 -2.76
CA TYR A 66 -13.68 -6.18 -1.75
C TYR A 66 -12.98 -6.02 -0.40
N ASP A 67 -11.89 -6.75 -0.18
CA ASP A 67 -11.13 -6.61 1.07
C ASP A 67 -10.28 -5.35 1.10
N TYR A 68 -10.22 -4.62 -0.01
CA TYR A 68 -9.47 -3.37 -0.09
C TYR A 68 -10.46 -2.21 -0.14
N ASP A 69 -10.27 -1.24 0.76
CA ASP A 69 -11.17 -0.10 0.90
C ASP A 69 -10.38 1.21 0.77
N ASP A 70 -9.60 1.32 -0.30
CA ASP A 70 -8.81 2.52 -0.61
C ASP A 70 -7.83 2.90 0.49
N GLU A 71 -7.32 1.91 1.21
CA GLU A 71 -6.29 2.16 2.20
C GLU A 71 -5.04 2.68 1.52
N GLN A 72 -4.44 3.72 2.09
CA GLN A 72 -3.32 4.41 1.48
C GLN A 72 -1.97 3.78 1.82
N GLU A 73 -1.91 2.98 2.88
CA GLU A 73 -0.66 2.42 3.36
C GLU A 73 -0.80 0.95 3.68
N VAL A 74 0.33 0.25 3.64
CA VAL A 74 0.41 -1.17 3.94
C VAL A 74 1.59 -1.38 4.87
N ILE A 75 1.40 -2.17 5.91
CA ILE A 75 2.49 -2.59 6.79
C ILE A 75 2.78 -4.06 6.49
N TYR A 76 4.02 -4.35 6.16
CA TYR A 76 4.46 -5.70 5.83
C TYR A 76 5.80 -5.94 6.49
N GLN A 77 5.88 -6.99 7.32
CA GLN A 77 7.11 -7.34 8.05
C GLN A 77 7.68 -6.15 8.82
N ASP A 78 6.79 -5.45 9.53
CA ASP A 78 7.11 -4.29 10.36
C ASP A 78 7.64 -3.09 9.57
N LYS A 79 7.45 -3.10 8.26
CA LYS A 79 7.82 -1.97 7.41
C LYS A 79 6.58 -1.35 6.82
N ARG A 80 6.54 -0.04 6.80
CA ARG A 80 5.39 0.69 6.28
C ARG A 80 5.67 1.12 4.84
N TYR A 81 4.70 0.84 3.98
CA TYR A 81 4.77 1.18 2.55
C TYR A 81 3.58 2.05 2.19
N SER A 82 3.74 2.86 1.15
CA SER A 82 2.63 3.62 0.59
C SER A 82 2.12 2.92 -0.65
N VAL A 83 0.80 2.94 -0.82
CA VAL A 83 0.18 2.35 -2.02
C VAL A 83 0.40 3.30 -3.19
N LEU A 84 1.05 2.78 -4.22
CA LEU A 84 1.31 3.53 -5.44
C LEU A 84 0.13 3.43 -6.39
N ARG A 85 -0.38 2.23 -6.60
CA ARG A 85 -1.56 2.00 -7.44
C ARG A 85 -2.07 0.58 -7.23
N THR A 86 -3.26 0.33 -7.75
CA THR A 86 -3.88 -0.98 -7.67
C THR A 86 -4.39 -1.40 -9.03
N TYR A 87 -4.43 -2.72 -9.26
CA TYR A 87 -4.99 -3.30 -10.47
C TYR A 87 -5.95 -4.42 -10.09
N ARG A 88 -7.12 -4.37 -10.63
CA ARG A 88 -8.09 -5.44 -10.44
C ARG A 88 -8.00 -6.44 -11.59
N SER A 89 -7.95 -7.73 -11.26
CA SER A 89 -7.95 -8.79 -12.24
C SER A 89 -8.91 -9.88 -11.78
N GLY A 90 -10.10 -9.92 -12.37
CA GLY A 90 -11.13 -10.83 -11.90
C GLY A 90 -11.56 -10.47 -10.48
N THR A 91 -11.44 -11.41 -9.56
CA THR A 91 -11.72 -11.17 -8.15
C THR A 91 -10.47 -10.70 -7.39
N GLU A 92 -9.30 -10.86 -7.97
CA GLU A 92 -8.05 -10.48 -7.33
C GLU A 92 -7.77 -9.00 -7.49
N LEU A 93 -7.04 -8.44 -6.53
CA LEU A 93 -6.54 -7.09 -6.61
C LEU A 93 -5.03 -7.11 -6.38
N GLU A 94 -4.29 -6.48 -7.29
CA GLU A 94 -2.85 -6.27 -7.12
C GLU A 94 -2.62 -4.89 -6.54
N ILE A 95 -1.83 -4.82 -5.49
CA ILE A 95 -1.51 -3.57 -4.79
C ILE A 95 -0.02 -3.34 -4.93
N VAL A 96 0.36 -2.31 -5.69
CA VAL A 96 1.77 -1.95 -5.89
C VAL A 96 2.13 -0.90 -4.86
N VAL A 97 3.21 -1.15 -4.11
CA VAL A 97 3.59 -0.27 -3.01
C VAL A 97 5.05 0.15 -3.14
N HIS A 98 5.37 1.26 -2.49
CA HIS A 98 6.74 1.77 -2.42
C HIS A 98 7.02 2.25 -1.00
N ARG A 99 8.33 2.35 -0.67
CA ARG A 99 8.79 2.72 0.68
C ARG A 99 8.77 4.23 0.86
N GLY A 100 7.81 4.89 0.34
CA GLY A 100 7.68 6.33 0.51
C GLY A 100 8.86 7.08 -0.12
N VAL A 101 8.62 8.20 -0.47
CA VAL A 101 9.67 9.05 -1.02
C VAL A 101 10.21 9.89 0.10
N ASN A 102 10.33 9.93 0.35
CA ASN A 102 10.45 10.71 1.10
C ASN A 102 11.06 11.57 1.19
N ILE A 103 10.83 11.91 0.80
CA ILE A 103 11.12 12.54 0.84
C ILE A 103 11.45 13.21 1.85
N ASN A 104 11.35 13.10 2.01
CA ASN A 104 11.54 13.55 2.79
C ASN A 104 11.80 13.41 3.57
N GLU A 105 11.96 13.05 3.50
CA GLU A 105 12.20 12.99 4.14
C GLU A 105 12.76 13.28 4.77
N ARG A 106 12.87 13.52 4.87
CA ARG A 106 13.32 14.01 5.54
C ARG A 106 13.58 14.25 6.25
N PRO A 107 13.65 14.31 6.29
CA PRO A 107 13.84 14.50 6.98
C PRO A 107 13.89 14.67 7.70
N GLN A 108 13.86 14.61 7.48
CA GLN A 108 13.93 14.90 8.04
C GLN A 108 14.05 14.99 8.70
N VAL A 109 14.03 15.03 8.41
CA VAL A 109 14.17 15.25 8.99
C VAL A 109 14.10 15.32 9.63
N SER A 110 14.01 15.20 9.39
CA SER A 110 14.05 15.39 9.97
C SER A 110 14.00 15.35 10.51
N SER A 111 13.93 15.19 10.22
CA SER A 111 13.97 15.34 10.75
C SER A 111 14.01 15.43 11.21
#